data_feef375ee0511deeff035a4afe2cbb76
#
_entry.id   feef375ee0511deeff035a4afe2cbb76
#
_cell.length_a   1.000
_cell.length_b   1.000
_cell.length_c   1.000
_cell.angle_alpha   90.00
_cell.angle_beta   90.00
_cell.angle_gamma   90.00
#
_symmetry.space_group_name_H-M   'P 1'
#
loop_
_entity.id
_entity.type
_entity.pdbx_description
1 polymer ?
#
loop_
_entity_poly.entity_id
_entity_poly.type
_entity_poly.pdbx_seq_one_letter_code
_entity_poly.pdbx_strand_id
1 'polypeptide(L)'
;TNLSLKLTKNYLLCAQLRKEMQLFSLSKENQRNKFLSQIINFHHISASGLFFIPDESNRKFLKLKEEGQGVFIAYENDKAVCTVNLGPKPKKDTLKDIKPFKKPRFGVTFLGVGSGFSQNKQNSSTIIWSENKGILVDVVANHAFITKKYGINNDDIKYIFLTHVHSDHDSGILEKILQSQQTNLITSRVIYESFLRKA
;
A
#
# COMPACT_ATOMS: atom_id res chain seq x y z
N THR A 1 -11.96 -24.43 1.77
CA THR A 1 -11.95 -23.66 3.02
C THR A 1 -12.47 -22.26 2.74
N ASN A 2 -13.69 -21.99 3.23
CA ASN A 2 -14.40 -20.74 3.03
C ASN A 2 -13.66 -19.60 3.68
N LEU A 3 -13.15 -18.67 2.89
CA LEU A 3 -12.80 -17.33 3.31
C LEU A 3 -14.09 -16.58 3.70
N SER A 4 -14.65 -16.86 4.86
CA SER A 4 -15.68 -16.00 5.43
C SER A 4 -14.98 -14.75 5.97
N LEU A 5 -14.74 -13.79 5.11
CA LEU A 5 -14.43 -12.43 5.50
C LEU A 5 -15.68 -11.85 6.18
N LYS A 6 -15.82 -12.08 7.47
CA LYS A 6 -16.78 -11.33 8.28
C LYS A 6 -16.42 -9.85 8.15
N LEU A 7 -17.41 -9.06 7.75
CA LEU A 7 -17.37 -7.62 7.59
C LEU A 7 -16.88 -6.95 8.90
N THR A 8 -15.59 -6.67 8.96
CA THR A 8 -14.97 -5.87 10.01
C THR A 8 -14.57 -4.51 9.44
N LYS A 9 -14.21 -3.56 10.30
CA LYS A 9 -13.74 -2.22 9.92
C LYS A 9 -12.60 -2.19 8.87
N ASN A 10 -11.97 -3.34 8.61
CA ASN A 10 -10.89 -3.51 7.62
C ASN A 10 -11.40 -4.02 6.25
N TYR A 11 -12.71 -4.13 6.04
CA TYR A 11 -13.28 -4.61 4.76
C TYR A 11 -12.77 -3.82 3.56
N LEU A 12 -12.68 -2.50 3.70
CA LEU A 12 -12.19 -1.63 2.63
C LEU A 12 -10.72 -1.92 2.28
N LEU A 13 -9.87 -2.15 3.28
CA LEU A 13 -8.47 -2.51 3.06
C LEU A 13 -8.35 -3.88 2.40
N CYS A 14 -9.10 -4.87 2.87
CA CYS A 14 -9.11 -6.21 2.26
C CYS A 14 -9.68 -6.18 0.84
N ALA A 15 -10.72 -5.36 0.58
CA ALA A 15 -11.27 -5.19 -0.76
C ALA A 15 -10.27 -4.48 -1.70
N GLN A 16 -9.53 -3.52 -1.18
CA GLN A 16 -8.49 -2.80 -1.91
C GLN A 16 -7.31 -3.71 -2.24
N LEU A 17 -6.80 -4.47 -1.27
CA LEU A 17 -5.76 -5.49 -1.48
C LEU A 17 -6.20 -6.55 -2.50
N ARG A 18 -7.46 -7.00 -2.44
CA ARG A 18 -8.00 -7.92 -3.46
C ARG A 18 -8.00 -7.32 -4.85
N LYS A 19 -8.42 -6.06 -4.99
CA LYS A 19 -8.40 -5.36 -6.28
C LYS A 19 -6.96 -5.19 -6.80
N GLU A 20 -6.03 -4.80 -5.95
CA GLU A 20 -4.62 -4.69 -6.28
C GLU A 20 -4.07 -6.03 -6.76
N MET A 21 -4.32 -7.11 -6.04
CA MET A 21 -3.86 -8.44 -6.43
C MET A 21 -4.58 -9.00 -7.66
N GLN A 22 -5.83 -8.64 -7.92
CA GLN A 22 -6.54 -9.00 -9.15
C GLN A 22 -5.94 -8.34 -10.40
N LEU A 23 -5.35 -7.15 -10.27
CA LEU A 23 -4.65 -6.47 -11.37
C LEU A 23 -3.36 -7.19 -11.77
N PHE A 24 -2.70 -7.87 -10.85
CA PHE A 24 -1.47 -8.63 -11.14
C PHE A 24 -1.72 -10.00 -11.75
N SER A 25 -2.93 -10.52 -11.63
CA SER A 25 -3.27 -11.83 -12.15
C SER A 25 -3.80 -11.69 -13.57
N LEU A 26 -2.99 -12.02 -14.57
CA LEU A 26 -3.38 -12.10 -15.99
C LEU A 26 -4.31 -13.28 -16.29
N SER A 27 -4.71 -14.06 -15.29
CA SER A 27 -5.53 -15.26 -15.46
C SER A 27 -7.03 -14.99 -15.29
N LYS A 28 -7.86 -15.85 -15.88
CA LYS A 28 -9.34 -15.81 -15.80
C LYS A 28 -9.82 -15.81 -14.33
N GLU A 29 -10.93 -15.16 -14.06
CA GLU A 29 -11.48 -14.85 -12.73
C GLU A 29 -11.50 -16.03 -11.72
N ASN A 30 -11.82 -17.23 -12.17
CA ASN A 30 -11.83 -18.45 -11.33
C ASN A 30 -10.42 -18.92 -10.90
N GLN A 31 -9.38 -18.63 -11.68
CA GLN A 31 -8.00 -18.96 -11.33
C GLN A 31 -7.40 -17.91 -10.36
N ARG A 32 -7.85 -16.65 -10.43
CA ARG A 32 -7.41 -15.56 -9.56
C ARG A 32 -7.74 -15.79 -8.09
N ASN A 33 -8.99 -16.20 -7.82
CA ASN A 33 -9.42 -16.48 -6.44
C ASN A 33 -8.68 -17.68 -5.84
N LYS A 34 -8.38 -18.70 -6.66
CA LYS A 34 -7.60 -19.87 -6.25
C LYS A 34 -6.14 -19.51 -5.96
N PHE A 35 -5.55 -18.67 -6.79
CA PHE A 35 -4.16 -18.20 -6.64
C PHE A 35 -3.99 -17.36 -5.35
N LEU A 36 -4.89 -16.42 -5.09
CA LEU A 36 -4.84 -15.59 -3.88
C LEU A 36 -4.96 -16.41 -2.59
N SER A 37 -5.85 -17.41 -2.57
CA SER A 37 -6.01 -18.30 -1.41
C SER A 37 -4.80 -19.21 -1.18
N GLN A 38 -3.95 -19.41 -2.20
CA GLN A 38 -2.72 -20.18 -2.09
C GLN A 38 -1.53 -19.37 -1.57
N ILE A 39 -1.54 -18.04 -1.81
CA ILE A 39 -0.41 -17.16 -1.44
C ILE A 39 -0.65 -16.47 -0.10
N ILE A 40 -1.89 -16.07 0.19
CA ILE A 40 -2.21 -15.27 1.36
C ILE A 40 -3.34 -15.92 2.15
N ASN A 41 -3.04 -16.28 3.38
CA ASN A 41 -4.03 -16.65 4.38
C ASN A 41 -4.27 -15.46 5.30
N PHE A 42 -5.48 -14.89 5.24
CA PHE A 42 -5.89 -13.86 6.18
C PHE A 42 -6.45 -14.50 7.43
N HIS A 43 -5.79 -14.27 8.53
CA HIS A 43 -6.23 -14.72 9.83
C HIS A 43 -6.64 -13.52 10.69
N HIS A 44 -7.71 -13.69 11.41
CA HIS A 44 -8.21 -12.65 12.32
C HIS A 44 -7.72 -12.93 13.73
N ILE A 45 -7.06 -11.96 14.35
CA ILE A 45 -6.77 -12.01 15.78
C ILE A 45 -8.12 -11.95 16.52
N SER A 46 -8.36 -12.92 17.40
CA SER A 46 -9.60 -13.00 18.17
C SER A 46 -9.79 -11.76 19.06
N ALA A 47 -10.99 -11.57 19.60
CA ALA A 47 -11.26 -10.50 20.57
C ALA A 47 -10.36 -10.58 21.81
N SER A 48 -9.81 -11.76 22.12
CA SER A 48 -8.82 -11.97 23.18
C SER A 48 -7.40 -11.55 22.80
N GLY A 49 -7.18 -11.03 21.58
CA GLY A 49 -5.85 -10.66 21.09
C GLY A 49 -4.95 -11.85 20.75
N LEU A 50 -5.50 -13.07 20.65
CA LEU A 50 -4.75 -14.29 20.41
C LEU A 50 -4.98 -14.82 18.99
N PHE A 51 -3.89 -15.27 18.37
CA PHE A 51 -3.91 -16.00 17.11
C PHE A 51 -2.91 -17.16 17.16
N PHE A 52 -3.30 -18.30 16.57
CA PHE A 52 -2.47 -19.49 16.51
C PHE A 52 -2.11 -19.82 15.07
N ILE A 53 -0.82 -20.00 14.79
CA ILE A 53 -0.31 -20.47 13.51
C ILE A 53 0.07 -21.94 13.70
N PRO A 54 -0.68 -22.91 13.12
CA PRO A 54 -0.31 -24.32 13.16
C PRO A 54 0.92 -24.53 12.24
N ASP A 55 1.81 -25.42 12.63
CA ASP A 55 2.84 -25.93 11.74
C ASP A 55 2.24 -26.91 10.71
N GLU A 56 3.06 -27.31 9.71
CA GLU A 56 2.65 -28.25 8.65
C GLU A 56 2.22 -29.62 9.19
N SER A 57 2.63 -29.98 10.40
CA SER A 57 2.29 -31.26 11.08
C SER A 57 1.14 -31.10 12.08
N ASN A 58 0.55 -29.91 12.21
CA ASN A 58 -0.46 -29.57 13.23
C ASN A 58 -0.03 -29.86 14.69
N ARG A 59 1.27 -29.96 14.98
CA ARG A 59 1.80 -30.34 16.29
C ARG A 59 2.46 -29.21 17.05
N LYS A 60 2.88 -28.14 16.36
CA LYS A 60 3.46 -26.94 16.97
C LYS A 60 2.59 -25.75 16.67
N PHE A 61 2.38 -24.93 17.66
CA PHE A 61 1.62 -23.71 17.53
C PHE A 61 2.54 -22.53 17.81
N LEU A 62 2.68 -21.64 16.83
CA LEU A 62 3.14 -20.32 17.12
C LEU A 62 1.92 -19.52 17.58
N LYS A 63 1.95 -19.07 18.82
CA LYS A 63 0.91 -18.23 19.40
C LYS A 63 1.32 -16.78 19.28
N LEU A 64 0.51 -15.97 18.62
CA LEU A 64 0.67 -14.51 18.58
C LEU A 64 -0.30 -13.87 19.55
N LYS A 65 0.20 -12.96 20.38
CA LYS A 65 -0.60 -12.19 21.33
C LYS A 65 -0.41 -10.71 21.10
N GLU A 66 -1.52 -9.97 20.97
CA GLU A 66 -1.52 -8.51 20.95
C GLU A 66 -1.63 -8.01 22.40
N GLU A 67 -0.58 -7.34 22.90
CA GLU A 67 -0.53 -6.75 24.25
C GLU A 67 -1.08 -5.31 24.28
N GLY A 68 -1.54 -4.81 23.16
CA GLY A 68 -2.01 -3.43 23.02
C GLY A 68 -0.93 -2.48 22.52
N GLN A 69 -1.36 -1.28 22.14
CA GLN A 69 -0.49 -0.20 21.63
C GLN A 69 0.44 -0.60 20.45
N GLY A 70 0.08 -1.66 19.70
CA GLY A 70 0.87 -2.16 18.59
C GLY A 70 2.01 -3.09 18.99
N VAL A 71 2.01 -3.60 20.22
CA VAL A 71 2.97 -4.61 20.70
C VAL A 71 2.39 -6.00 20.45
N PHE A 72 3.15 -6.82 19.73
CA PHE A 72 2.82 -8.23 19.46
C PHE A 72 3.93 -9.12 19.99
N ILE A 73 3.56 -10.19 20.68
CA ILE A 73 4.49 -11.18 21.18
C ILE A 73 4.19 -12.53 20.54
N ALA A 74 5.24 -13.14 19.97
CA ALA A 74 5.18 -14.50 19.47
C ALA A 74 5.68 -15.49 20.56
N TYR A 75 4.92 -16.55 20.76
CA TYR A 75 5.24 -17.63 21.71
C TYR A 75 5.37 -18.94 20.95
N GLU A 76 6.39 -19.70 21.26
CA GLU A 76 6.54 -21.10 20.89
C GLU A 76 6.52 -21.93 22.17
N ASN A 77 5.61 -22.91 22.27
CA ASN A 77 5.44 -23.73 23.49
C ASN A 77 5.32 -22.87 24.78
N ASP A 78 4.50 -21.82 24.72
CA ASP A 78 4.27 -20.83 25.80
C ASP A 78 5.50 -20.01 26.23
N LYS A 79 6.63 -20.17 25.54
CA LYS A 79 7.82 -19.34 25.73
C LYS A 79 7.83 -18.20 24.71
N ALA A 80 7.97 -16.97 25.17
CA ALA A 80 8.13 -15.81 24.29
C ALA A 80 9.43 -15.95 23.49
N VAL A 81 9.31 -15.93 22.16
CA VAL A 81 10.45 -16.07 21.22
C VAL A 81 10.73 -14.78 20.46
N CYS A 82 9.72 -13.94 20.31
CA CYS A 82 9.88 -12.66 19.61
C CYS A 82 8.88 -11.63 20.14
N THR A 83 9.34 -10.39 20.23
CA THR A 83 8.46 -9.24 20.48
C THR A 83 8.64 -8.23 19.33
N VAL A 84 7.51 -7.85 18.73
CA VAL A 84 7.47 -6.83 17.67
C VAL A 84 6.67 -5.64 18.19
N ASN A 85 7.30 -4.48 18.20
CA ASN A 85 6.65 -3.23 18.54
C ASN A 85 6.43 -2.40 17.26
N LEU A 86 5.19 -2.34 16.80
CA LEU A 86 4.78 -1.55 15.64
C LEU A 86 4.49 -0.09 16.02
N GLY A 87 4.67 0.23 17.29
CA GLY A 87 4.30 1.54 17.84
C GLY A 87 2.79 1.73 17.99
N PRO A 88 2.37 2.82 18.58
CA PRO A 88 0.95 3.16 18.66
C PRO A 88 0.39 3.31 17.25
N LYS A 89 -0.84 2.83 17.04
CA LYS A 89 -1.56 3.06 15.78
C LYS A 89 -1.40 4.53 15.42
N PRO A 90 -0.93 4.84 14.19
CA PRO A 90 -0.79 6.24 13.80
C PRO A 90 -2.13 6.93 14.10
N LYS A 91 -2.09 8.04 14.83
CA LYS A 91 -3.27 8.89 14.99
C LYS A 91 -3.80 9.10 13.58
N LYS A 92 -5.09 8.80 13.33
CA LYS A 92 -5.72 9.21 12.07
C LYS A 92 -5.45 10.69 11.98
N ASP A 93 -4.51 11.09 11.14
CA ASP A 93 -4.36 12.48 10.78
C ASP A 93 -5.72 12.89 10.21
N THR A 94 -6.52 13.53 11.03
CA THR A 94 -7.75 14.13 10.56
C THR A 94 -7.29 15.27 9.70
N LEU A 95 -7.30 15.04 8.39
CA LEU A 95 -7.04 16.07 7.39
C LEU A 95 -8.20 17.06 7.45
N LYS A 96 -8.26 17.85 8.54
CA LYS A 96 -9.23 18.92 8.73
C LYS A 96 -8.70 20.17 8.04
N ASP A 97 -9.58 20.88 7.35
CA ASP A 97 -9.32 22.20 6.77
C ASP A 97 -8.21 22.28 5.70
N ILE A 98 -8.11 21.25 4.85
CA ILE A 98 -7.18 21.29 3.73
C ILE A 98 -7.71 22.30 2.70
N LYS A 99 -6.93 23.34 2.46
CA LYS A 99 -7.22 24.29 1.39
C LYS A 99 -6.96 23.62 0.04
N PRO A 100 -7.85 23.81 -0.95
CA PRO A 100 -7.61 23.34 -2.31
C PRO A 100 -6.27 23.84 -2.85
N PHE A 101 -5.50 22.95 -3.48
CA PHE A 101 -4.24 23.31 -4.08
C PHE A 101 -4.47 24.24 -5.28
N LYS A 102 -3.80 25.39 -5.27
CA LYS A 102 -3.82 26.29 -6.42
C LYS A 102 -2.82 25.78 -7.46
N LYS A 103 -3.32 25.16 -8.53
CA LYS A 103 -2.50 24.62 -9.59
C LYS A 103 -1.77 25.74 -10.33
N PRO A 104 -0.45 25.66 -10.50
CA PRO A 104 0.27 26.60 -11.35
C PRO A 104 0.03 26.25 -12.83
N ARG A 105 0.01 27.26 -13.69
CA ARG A 105 0.00 27.04 -15.15
C ARG A 105 1.26 26.29 -15.61
N PHE A 106 2.41 26.62 -15.02
CA PHE A 106 3.67 25.91 -15.17
C PHE A 106 4.41 25.93 -13.83
N GLY A 107 4.95 24.79 -13.41
CA GLY A 107 5.66 24.73 -12.13
C GLY A 107 5.98 23.32 -11.68
N VAL A 108 6.62 23.22 -10.51
CA VAL A 108 7.00 21.95 -9.88
C VAL A 108 6.52 21.97 -8.45
N THR A 109 5.97 20.83 -8.00
CA THR A 109 5.60 20.61 -6.60
C THR A 109 6.33 19.37 -6.09
N PHE A 110 7.16 19.53 -5.07
CA PHE A 110 7.83 18.44 -4.40
C PHE A 110 6.88 17.84 -3.36
N LEU A 111 6.51 16.57 -3.51
CA LEU A 111 5.72 15.81 -2.55
C LEU A 111 6.59 15.19 -1.47
N GLY A 112 7.85 14.87 -1.81
CA GLY A 112 8.88 14.37 -0.93
C GLY A 112 10.26 14.56 -1.54
N VAL A 113 11.28 14.61 -0.69
CA VAL A 113 12.70 14.80 -1.07
C VAL A 113 13.63 13.85 -0.30
N GLY A 114 13.08 12.84 0.36
CA GLY A 114 13.85 11.82 1.06
C GLY A 114 14.40 10.77 0.10
N SER A 115 15.50 10.12 0.47
CA SER A 115 16.01 8.91 -0.19
C SER A 115 15.19 7.68 0.24
N GLY A 116 15.34 6.56 -0.46
CA GLY A 116 14.71 5.29 -0.11
C GLY A 116 15.03 4.76 1.29
N PHE A 117 16.12 5.23 1.89
CA PHE A 117 16.57 4.89 3.24
C PHE A 117 16.18 5.92 4.31
N SER A 118 15.47 6.97 3.94
CA SER A 118 15.05 8.02 4.88
C SER A 118 13.93 7.51 5.79
N GLN A 119 14.18 7.41 7.09
CA GLN A 119 13.17 6.96 8.06
C GLN A 119 12.08 8.00 8.37
N ASN A 120 12.45 9.29 8.31
CA ASN A 120 11.59 10.40 8.78
C ASN A 120 11.21 11.38 7.66
N LYS A 121 11.54 11.08 6.42
CA LYS A 121 11.22 11.94 5.29
C LYS A 121 10.48 11.14 4.23
N GLN A 122 9.48 11.76 3.61
CA GLN A 122 8.80 11.19 2.45
C GLN A 122 9.79 11.02 1.32
N ASN A 123 9.78 9.84 0.68
CA ASN A 123 10.63 9.54 -0.47
C ASN A 123 10.41 10.52 -1.61
N SER A 124 11.43 10.66 -2.46
CA SER A 124 11.40 11.62 -3.56
C SER A 124 10.26 11.34 -4.52
N SER A 125 9.38 12.32 -4.66
CA SER A 125 8.27 12.31 -5.61
C SER A 125 7.91 13.76 -5.94
N THR A 126 7.62 14.01 -7.21
CA THR A 126 7.48 15.38 -7.72
C THR A 126 6.36 15.44 -8.73
N ILE A 127 5.57 16.51 -8.70
CA ILE A 127 4.59 16.81 -9.76
C ILE A 127 5.12 17.95 -10.62
N ILE A 128 5.23 17.73 -11.91
CA ILE A 128 5.48 18.75 -12.92
C ILE A 128 4.12 19.20 -13.45
N TRP A 129 3.83 20.47 -13.35
CA TRP A 129 2.60 21.07 -13.84
C TRP A 129 2.81 21.73 -15.19
N SER A 130 1.91 21.45 -16.13
CA SER A 130 1.82 22.12 -17.42
C SER A 130 0.37 22.28 -17.80
N GLU A 131 -0.06 23.50 -18.11
CA GLU A 131 -1.43 23.84 -18.48
C GLU A 131 -2.48 23.25 -17.49
N ASN A 132 -2.21 23.40 -16.19
CA ASN A 132 -3.01 22.89 -15.07
C ASN A 132 -3.14 21.36 -15.00
N LYS A 133 -2.35 20.60 -15.77
CA LYS A 133 -2.26 19.14 -15.69
C LYS A 133 -0.97 18.71 -15.02
N GLY A 134 -1.04 17.71 -14.14
CA GLY A 134 0.10 17.16 -13.42
C GLY A 134 0.70 15.94 -14.12
N ILE A 135 2.02 15.91 -14.20
CA ILE A 135 2.83 14.74 -14.50
C ILE A 135 3.51 14.36 -13.19
N LEU A 136 3.18 13.22 -12.64
CA LEU A 136 3.77 12.73 -11.41
C LEU A 136 5.05 11.94 -11.75
N VAL A 137 6.18 12.42 -11.28
CA VAL A 137 7.48 11.75 -11.41
C VAL A 137 7.67 10.88 -10.19
N ASP A 138 7.70 9.58 -10.41
CA ASP A 138 7.76 8.52 -9.42
C ASP A 138 6.62 8.55 -8.39
N VAL A 139 6.04 7.40 -8.13
CA VAL A 139 4.88 7.29 -7.25
C VAL A 139 5.24 6.51 -6.00
N VAL A 140 5.46 7.24 -4.94
CA VAL A 140 5.82 6.67 -3.64
C VAL A 140 4.61 6.06 -2.93
N ALA A 141 4.86 5.20 -1.96
CA ALA A 141 3.81 4.64 -1.10
C ALA A 141 2.97 5.73 -0.42
N ASN A 142 1.70 5.45 -0.17
CA ASN A 142 0.73 6.37 0.43
C ASN A 142 0.51 7.65 -0.40
N HIS A 143 0.67 7.56 -1.71
CA HIS A 143 0.52 8.68 -2.64
C HIS A 143 -0.80 9.45 -2.44
N ALA A 144 -1.92 8.74 -2.29
CA ALA A 144 -3.24 9.34 -2.11
C ALA A 144 -3.33 10.19 -0.82
N PHE A 145 -2.73 9.71 0.27
CA PHE A 145 -2.68 10.46 1.50
C PHE A 145 -1.84 11.74 1.33
N ILE A 146 -0.71 11.62 0.65
CA ILE A 146 0.21 12.74 0.42
C ILE A 146 -0.45 13.81 -0.44
N THR A 147 -1.02 13.45 -1.59
CA THR A 147 -1.71 14.41 -2.46
C THR A 147 -2.89 15.07 -1.76
N LYS A 148 -3.68 14.30 -1.00
CA LYS A 148 -4.77 14.83 -0.21
C LYS A 148 -4.28 15.82 0.85
N LYS A 149 -3.17 15.54 1.54
CA LYS A 149 -2.55 16.45 2.52
C LYS A 149 -2.19 17.80 1.91
N TYR A 150 -1.76 17.82 0.66
CA TYR A 150 -1.46 19.05 -0.08
C TYR A 150 -2.71 19.69 -0.75
N GLY A 151 -3.90 19.10 -0.60
CA GLY A 151 -5.12 19.57 -1.27
C GLY A 151 -5.14 19.35 -2.78
N ILE A 152 -4.28 18.47 -3.28
CA ILE A 152 -4.16 18.16 -4.71
C ILE A 152 -5.22 17.12 -5.07
N ASN A 153 -6.04 17.44 -6.10
CA ASN A 153 -6.96 16.47 -6.65
C ASN A 153 -6.21 15.45 -7.49
N ASN A 154 -6.41 14.18 -7.19
CA ASN A 154 -5.77 13.08 -7.89
C ASN A 154 -6.12 13.04 -9.40
N ASP A 155 -7.30 13.52 -9.78
CA ASP A 155 -7.74 13.62 -11.17
C ASP A 155 -7.02 14.70 -11.98
N ASP A 156 -6.32 15.61 -11.34
CA ASP A 156 -5.48 16.60 -12.02
C ASP A 156 -4.16 16.00 -12.51
N ILE A 157 -3.78 14.83 -11.96
CA ILE A 157 -2.58 14.09 -12.31
C ILE A 157 -2.95 13.00 -13.32
N LYS A 158 -2.74 13.28 -14.60
CA LYS A 158 -3.11 12.37 -15.71
C LYS A 158 -1.96 11.47 -16.18
N TYR A 159 -0.74 11.79 -15.81
CA TYR A 159 0.46 11.10 -16.27
C TYR A 159 1.33 10.72 -15.08
N ILE A 160 1.90 9.52 -15.16
CA ILE A 160 3.00 9.06 -14.30
C ILE A 160 4.23 8.95 -15.18
N PHE A 161 5.32 9.57 -14.78
CA PHE A 161 6.64 9.33 -15.34
C PHE A 161 7.43 8.46 -14.36
N LEU A 162 7.64 7.19 -14.72
CA LEU A 162 8.40 6.24 -13.91
C LEU A 162 9.85 6.24 -14.36
N THR A 163 10.75 6.63 -13.46
CA THR A 163 12.18 6.71 -13.73
C THR A 163 12.86 5.34 -13.66
N HIS A 164 12.46 4.50 -12.68
CA HIS A 164 12.96 3.15 -12.48
C HIS A 164 12.08 2.37 -11.45
N VAL A 165 12.34 1.08 -11.27
CA VAL A 165 11.49 0.17 -10.50
C VAL A 165 12.01 -0.15 -9.10
N HIS A 166 12.65 0.79 -8.42
CA HIS A 166 12.88 0.66 -6.99
C HIS A 166 11.60 0.96 -6.21
N SER A 167 11.41 0.27 -5.07
CA SER A 167 10.15 0.37 -4.30
C SER A 167 9.86 1.76 -3.75
N ASP A 168 10.87 2.58 -3.55
CA ASP A 168 10.73 3.97 -3.15
C ASP A 168 10.30 4.91 -4.30
N HIS A 169 10.16 4.40 -5.53
CA HIS A 169 9.75 5.13 -6.72
C HIS A 169 8.48 4.59 -7.39
N ASP A 170 8.18 3.29 -7.23
CA ASP A 170 7.06 2.64 -7.94
C ASP A 170 5.95 2.10 -7.03
N SER A 171 6.15 2.06 -5.70
CA SER A 171 5.23 1.40 -4.77
C SER A 171 3.81 1.99 -4.73
N GLY A 172 3.64 3.24 -5.11
CA GLY A 172 2.33 3.90 -5.16
C GLY A 172 1.64 3.86 -6.52
N ILE A 173 2.26 3.27 -7.56
CA ILE A 173 1.71 3.29 -8.94
C ILE A 173 0.35 2.62 -8.97
N LEU A 174 0.20 1.45 -8.36
CA LEU A 174 -1.07 0.74 -8.34
C LEU A 174 -2.15 1.49 -7.58
N GLU A 175 -1.80 2.05 -6.41
CA GLU A 175 -2.71 2.91 -5.66
C GLU A 175 -3.21 4.06 -6.54
N LYS A 176 -2.31 4.71 -7.28
CA LYS A 176 -2.64 5.81 -8.18
C LYS A 176 -3.55 5.38 -9.33
N ILE A 177 -3.27 4.23 -9.96
CA ILE A 177 -4.08 3.70 -11.07
C ILE A 177 -5.48 3.33 -10.57
N LEU A 178 -5.60 2.71 -9.41
CA LEU A 178 -6.88 2.31 -8.83
C LEU A 178 -7.77 3.48 -8.42
N GLN A 179 -7.18 4.60 -8.06
CA GLN A 179 -7.90 5.80 -7.62
C GLN A 179 -8.24 6.76 -8.76
N SER A 180 -7.74 6.54 -9.95
CA SER A 180 -7.97 7.39 -11.12
C SER A 180 -8.71 6.64 -12.21
N GLN A 181 -9.68 7.30 -12.85
CA GLN A 181 -10.38 6.72 -13.99
C GLN A 181 -9.48 6.55 -15.21
N GLN A 182 -8.48 7.41 -15.37
CA GLN A 182 -7.51 7.37 -16.46
C GLN A 182 -6.15 7.85 -15.96
N THR A 183 -5.15 6.99 -16.08
CA THR A 183 -3.76 7.31 -15.80
C THR A 183 -2.89 6.77 -16.92
N ASN A 184 -2.02 7.60 -17.46
CA ASN A 184 -1.06 7.23 -18.51
C ASN A 184 0.31 7.02 -17.88
N LEU A 185 0.94 5.89 -18.14
CA LEU A 185 2.31 5.62 -17.70
C LEU A 185 3.29 5.99 -18.82
N ILE A 186 4.22 6.86 -18.51
CA ILE A 186 5.33 7.26 -19.38
C ILE A 186 6.59 6.64 -18.79
N THR A 187 7.24 5.77 -19.55
CA THR A 187 8.49 5.13 -19.15
C THR A 187 9.18 4.48 -20.35
N SER A 188 10.41 4.00 -20.18
CA SER A 188 11.07 3.22 -21.22
C SER A 188 10.52 1.79 -21.27
N ARG A 189 10.66 1.11 -22.41
CA ARG A 189 10.25 -0.29 -22.55
C ARG A 189 10.91 -1.20 -21.52
N VAL A 190 12.19 -1.01 -21.25
CA VAL A 190 12.96 -1.82 -20.28
C VAL A 190 12.40 -1.66 -18.87
N ILE A 191 12.09 -0.42 -18.47
CA ILE A 191 11.50 -0.13 -17.15
C ILE A 191 10.10 -0.72 -17.07
N TYR A 192 9.28 -0.56 -18.11
CA TYR A 192 7.93 -1.13 -18.17
C TYR A 192 7.94 -2.66 -18.03
N GLU A 193 8.78 -3.36 -18.79
CA GLU A 193 8.90 -4.81 -18.69
C GLU A 193 9.43 -5.26 -17.31
N SER A 194 10.31 -4.46 -16.70
CA SER A 194 10.81 -4.72 -15.34
C SER A 194 9.72 -4.49 -14.29
N PHE A 195 8.91 -3.45 -14.46
CA PHE A 195 7.74 -3.18 -13.61
C PHE A 195 6.73 -4.33 -13.68
N LEU A 196 6.40 -4.82 -14.89
CA LEU A 196 5.48 -5.94 -15.06
C LEU A 196 6.00 -7.25 -14.44
N ARG A 197 7.31 -7.48 -14.45
CA ARG A 197 7.91 -8.68 -13.81
C ARG A 197 7.93 -8.58 -12.29
N LYS A 198 8.00 -7.38 -11.75
CA LYS A 198 7.98 -7.12 -10.31
C LYS A 198 6.56 -7.18 -9.76
N ALA A 199 5.59 -6.77 -10.56
CA ALA A 199 4.17 -6.73 -10.26
C ALA A 199 3.54 -8.11 -10.40
#